data_aa3cf5e49876999d853e07d6aee55d12
#
_entry.id   aa3cf5e49876999d853e07d6aee55d12
#
_cell.length_a   1.000
_cell.length_b   1.000
_cell.length_c   1.000
_cell.angle_alpha   90.00
_cell.angle_beta   90.00
_cell.angle_gamma   90.00
#
_symmetry.space_group_name_H-M   'P 1'
#
loop_
_entity.id
_entity.type
_entity.pdbx_description
1 polymer ?
#
loop_
_entity_poly.entity_id
_entity_poly.type
_entity_poly.pdbx_seq_one_letter_code
_entity_poly.pdbx_strand_id
1 'polypeptide(L)'
;EGKRGVVIALIDTGVEITHPELADSIWVNEDEIPGNGIDDDGNGYIDDTYGWDFYYNNHQVYNGSEDSHGTHAAGTIAASSDNGQGIAGIVPEERVSVMALKVLGGSSGKGSTVDVVRAIRYAEANGASICNLSLGGTSYDPALYQAMANSSMLFVVAAGNDGVDTDAVPTYPAS
;
A
#
# COMPACT_ATOMS: atom_id res chain seq x y z
N GLU A 1 14.88 -0.76 -19.45
CA GLU A 1 15.09 0.19 -18.32
C GLU A 1 13.72 0.50 -17.76
N GLY A 2 13.40 -0.03 -16.54
CA GLY A 2 12.12 0.14 -15.91
C GLY A 2 11.80 1.62 -15.68
N LYS A 3 10.54 1.98 -15.78
CA LYS A 3 10.02 3.31 -15.42
C LYS A 3 10.27 3.53 -13.93
N ARG A 4 11.39 4.12 -13.54
CA ARG A 4 11.64 4.52 -12.16
C ARG A 4 10.97 5.86 -11.88
N GLY A 5 9.65 5.80 -11.73
CA GLY A 5 8.90 6.86 -11.08
C GLY A 5 9.07 6.81 -9.56
N VAL A 6 8.37 7.68 -8.87
CA VAL A 6 8.27 7.64 -7.41
C VAL A 6 7.48 6.39 -7.00
N VAL A 7 8.03 5.54 -6.14
CA VAL A 7 7.32 4.38 -5.59
C VAL A 7 6.49 4.84 -4.39
N ILE A 8 5.18 4.60 -4.49
CA ILE A 8 4.20 4.88 -3.44
C ILE A 8 3.76 3.55 -2.83
N ALA A 9 4.12 3.30 -1.59
CA ALA A 9 3.60 2.17 -0.84
C ALA A 9 2.15 2.46 -0.42
N LEU A 10 1.20 1.70 -0.93
CA LEU A 10 -0.19 1.75 -0.54
C LEU A 10 -0.47 0.64 0.47
N ILE A 11 -0.46 1.00 1.75
CA ILE A 11 -0.73 0.10 2.87
C ILE A 11 -2.23 0.18 3.20
N ASP A 12 -2.98 -0.82 2.73
CA ASP A 12 -4.44 -0.78 2.71
C ASP A 12 -5.07 -2.20 2.72
N THR A 13 -6.25 -2.36 2.15
CA THR A 13 -6.96 -3.65 2.04
C THR A 13 -6.43 -4.58 0.95
N GLY A 14 -5.57 -4.10 0.05
CA GLY A 14 -5.11 -4.77 -1.16
C GLY A 14 -5.50 -4.00 -2.42
N VAL A 15 -5.02 -4.43 -3.58
CA VAL A 15 -5.22 -3.74 -4.86
C VAL A 15 -5.50 -4.74 -5.98
N GLU A 16 -6.51 -4.48 -6.80
CA GLU A 16 -6.77 -5.21 -8.04
C GLU A 16 -5.72 -4.83 -9.10
N ILE A 17 -4.57 -5.50 -9.04
CA ILE A 17 -3.39 -5.18 -9.88
C ILE A 17 -3.63 -5.40 -11.39
N THR A 18 -4.66 -6.18 -11.75
CA THR A 18 -5.06 -6.43 -13.15
C THR A 18 -6.15 -5.49 -13.64
N HIS A 19 -6.60 -4.54 -12.80
CA HIS A 19 -7.59 -3.56 -13.19
C HIS A 19 -7.07 -2.73 -14.38
N PRO A 20 -7.85 -2.58 -15.47
CA PRO A 20 -7.35 -1.93 -16.70
C PRO A 20 -6.88 -0.48 -16.49
N GLU A 21 -7.40 0.22 -15.48
CA GLU A 21 -6.97 1.57 -15.12
C GLU A 21 -5.70 1.61 -14.25
N LEU A 22 -5.20 0.46 -13.75
CA LEU A 22 -4.11 0.41 -12.78
C LEU A 22 -2.89 -0.38 -13.26
N ALA A 23 -3.07 -1.31 -14.18
CA ALA A 23 -2.03 -2.28 -14.56
C ALA A 23 -0.69 -1.62 -14.94
N ASP A 24 -0.72 -0.45 -15.58
CA ASP A 24 0.48 0.27 -16.01
C ASP A 24 1.15 1.07 -14.89
N SER A 25 0.48 1.26 -13.75
CA SER A 25 0.97 2.00 -12.58
C SER A 25 1.31 1.11 -11.39
N ILE A 26 1.16 -0.21 -11.51
CA ILE A 26 1.56 -1.13 -10.43
C ILE A 26 3.08 -1.26 -10.37
N TRP A 27 3.62 -1.21 -9.15
CA TRP A 27 5.02 -1.52 -8.87
C TRP A 27 5.30 -3.00 -9.10
N VAL A 28 6.49 -3.28 -9.64
CA VAL A 28 6.96 -4.65 -9.86
C VAL A 28 8.31 -4.82 -9.18
N ASN A 29 8.44 -5.89 -8.38
CA ASN A 29 9.73 -6.36 -7.90
C ASN A 29 10.46 -7.04 -9.06
N GLU A 30 11.45 -6.35 -9.64
CA GLU A 30 12.20 -6.85 -10.81
C GLU A 30 13.18 -7.97 -10.44
N ASP A 31 13.47 -8.16 -9.15
CA ASP A 31 14.39 -9.18 -8.64
C ASP A 31 13.66 -10.51 -8.34
N GLU A 32 12.32 -10.56 -8.47
CA GLU A 32 11.48 -11.74 -8.33
C GLU A 32 11.07 -12.35 -9.69
N ILE A 33 11.08 -13.69 -9.77
CA ILE A 33 10.55 -14.44 -10.91
C ILE A 33 9.13 -14.91 -10.58
N PRO A 34 8.10 -14.30 -11.18
CA PRO A 34 6.72 -14.54 -10.77
C PRO A 34 6.29 -16.01 -10.81
N GLY A 35 5.72 -16.51 -9.71
CA GLY A 35 5.05 -17.80 -9.64
C GLY A 35 5.99 -19.01 -9.66
N ASN A 36 7.27 -18.86 -9.33
CA ASN A 36 8.21 -19.98 -9.27
C ASN A 36 8.27 -20.65 -7.89
N GLY A 37 7.66 -20.04 -6.85
CA GLY A 37 7.62 -20.53 -5.48
C GLY A 37 8.94 -20.36 -4.73
N ILE A 38 9.81 -19.47 -5.18
CA ILE A 38 11.13 -19.18 -4.60
C ILE A 38 11.16 -17.70 -4.22
N ASP A 39 11.82 -17.37 -3.14
CA ASP A 39 12.22 -16.02 -2.75
C ASP A 39 13.55 -15.73 -3.47
N ASP A 40 13.48 -15.13 -4.67
CA ASP A 40 14.64 -15.00 -5.56
C ASP A 40 15.59 -13.89 -5.09
N ASP A 41 15.09 -12.85 -4.44
CA ASP A 41 15.89 -11.74 -3.91
C ASP A 41 16.33 -11.95 -2.44
N GLY A 42 15.81 -12.98 -1.78
CA GLY A 42 16.18 -13.36 -0.40
C GLY A 42 15.66 -12.39 0.67
N ASN A 43 14.57 -11.68 0.38
CA ASN A 43 13.97 -10.69 1.28
C ASN A 43 13.04 -11.29 2.34
N GLY A 44 12.72 -12.59 2.23
CA GLY A 44 11.84 -13.34 3.12
C GLY A 44 10.38 -13.43 2.66
N TYR A 45 10.06 -12.99 1.44
CA TYR A 45 8.72 -12.97 0.85
C TYR A 45 8.73 -13.66 -0.51
N ILE A 46 8.17 -14.86 -0.58
CA ILE A 46 8.16 -15.70 -1.79
C ILE A 46 7.18 -15.14 -2.83
N ASP A 47 7.63 -14.94 -4.07
CA ASP A 47 6.82 -14.45 -5.19
C ASP A 47 6.18 -13.07 -4.94
N ASP A 48 6.80 -12.16 -4.22
CA ASP A 48 6.27 -10.83 -3.88
C ASP A 48 6.35 -9.82 -5.04
N THR A 49 6.05 -10.28 -6.22
CA THR A 49 6.19 -9.54 -7.49
C THR A 49 5.52 -8.16 -7.51
N TYR A 50 4.39 -7.99 -6.83
CA TYR A 50 3.62 -6.73 -6.83
C TYR A 50 3.49 -6.10 -5.45
N GLY A 51 4.14 -6.71 -4.45
CA GLY A 51 4.02 -6.40 -3.04
C GLY A 51 3.61 -7.63 -2.23
N TRP A 52 3.05 -7.44 -1.05
CA TRP A 52 2.77 -8.54 -0.13
C TRP A 52 1.44 -8.37 0.61
N ASP A 53 0.76 -9.48 0.82
CA ASP A 53 -0.38 -9.58 1.72
C ASP A 53 0.09 -10.00 3.11
N PHE A 54 0.23 -9.03 4.02
CA PHE A 54 0.60 -9.26 5.43
C PHE A 54 -0.56 -9.82 6.24
N TYR A 55 -1.80 -9.56 5.81
CA TYR A 55 -2.99 -10.03 6.52
C TYR A 55 -3.16 -11.54 6.42
N TYR A 56 -3.03 -12.11 5.20
CA TYR A 56 -3.08 -13.57 4.97
C TYR A 56 -1.68 -14.20 4.85
N ASN A 57 -0.61 -13.39 4.89
CA ASN A 57 0.79 -13.79 4.81
C ASN A 57 1.14 -14.58 3.54
N ASN A 58 0.87 -14.00 2.38
CA ASN A 58 1.19 -14.55 1.06
C ASN A 58 1.36 -13.44 0.01
N HIS A 59 1.73 -13.82 -1.23
CA HIS A 59 1.94 -12.87 -2.33
C HIS A 59 0.65 -12.35 -3.00
N GLN A 60 -0.53 -12.83 -2.60
CA GLN A 60 -1.78 -12.50 -3.27
C GLN A 60 -2.35 -11.16 -2.75
N VAL A 61 -1.96 -10.08 -3.38
CA VAL A 61 -2.32 -8.70 -2.97
C VAL A 61 -3.74 -8.28 -3.34
N TYR A 62 -4.53 -9.18 -3.95
CA TYR A 62 -5.94 -8.97 -4.28
C TYR A 62 -6.78 -10.22 -4.00
N ASN A 63 -7.80 -10.07 -3.17
CA ASN A 63 -8.71 -11.15 -2.72
C ASN A 63 -10.20 -10.85 -3.02
N GLY A 64 -10.46 -10.03 -4.04
CA GLY A 64 -11.81 -9.71 -4.49
C GLY A 64 -12.39 -8.45 -3.82
N SER A 65 -13.70 -8.46 -3.56
CA SER A 65 -14.43 -7.26 -3.14
C SER A 65 -14.01 -6.69 -1.77
N GLU A 66 -13.32 -7.44 -0.94
CA GLU A 66 -12.79 -6.93 0.32
C GLU A 66 -11.68 -5.89 0.11
N ASP A 67 -11.06 -5.88 -1.08
CA ASP A 67 -9.97 -4.99 -1.45
C ASP A 67 -10.42 -3.75 -2.24
N SER A 68 -11.70 -3.49 -2.28
CA SER A 68 -12.26 -2.35 -3.02
C SER A 68 -11.75 -1.00 -2.54
N HIS A 69 -11.49 -0.85 -1.23
CA HIS A 69 -10.98 0.40 -0.66
C HIS A 69 -9.56 0.71 -1.16
N GLY A 70 -8.63 -0.22 -1.07
CA GLY A 70 -7.26 -0.04 -1.57
C GLY A 70 -7.20 0.10 -3.09
N THR A 71 -8.04 -0.66 -3.84
CA THR A 71 -8.15 -0.51 -5.29
C THR A 71 -8.64 0.90 -5.67
N HIS A 72 -9.63 1.45 -4.95
CA HIS A 72 -10.12 2.81 -5.16
C HIS A 72 -9.05 3.86 -4.82
N ALA A 73 -8.32 3.67 -3.73
CA ALA A 73 -7.21 4.55 -3.35
C ALA A 73 -6.10 4.54 -4.41
N ALA A 74 -5.73 3.37 -4.92
CA ALA A 74 -4.77 3.24 -6.03
C ALA A 74 -5.26 3.99 -7.28
N GLY A 75 -6.53 3.86 -7.64
CA GLY A 75 -7.14 4.59 -8.75
C GLY A 75 -7.11 6.11 -8.57
N THR A 76 -7.39 6.59 -7.37
CA THR A 76 -7.29 8.02 -7.05
C THR A 76 -5.86 8.54 -7.23
N ILE A 77 -4.87 7.73 -6.87
CA ILE A 77 -3.44 8.10 -7.03
C ILE A 77 -3.04 8.10 -8.50
N ALA A 78 -3.27 7.00 -9.23
CA ALA A 78 -2.57 6.70 -10.47
C ALA A 78 -3.40 5.95 -11.52
N ALA A 79 -4.74 6.12 -11.55
CA ALA A 79 -5.53 5.59 -12.66
C ALA A 79 -5.08 6.22 -13.98
N SER A 80 -5.08 5.40 -15.05
CA SER A 80 -4.67 5.83 -16.39
C SER A 80 -5.49 7.01 -16.89
N SER A 81 -4.82 7.97 -17.53
CA SER A 81 -5.43 9.20 -17.99
C SER A 81 -5.65 9.18 -19.52
N ASP A 82 -6.57 10.00 -20.01
CA ASP A 82 -6.80 10.25 -21.45
C ASP A 82 -7.14 9.01 -22.29
N ASN A 83 -7.60 7.92 -21.67
CA ASN A 83 -7.98 6.67 -22.31
C ASN A 83 -9.48 6.57 -22.63
N GLY A 84 -10.29 7.56 -22.26
CA GLY A 84 -11.74 7.61 -22.49
C GLY A 84 -12.54 6.66 -21.62
N GLN A 85 -11.96 6.14 -20.53
CA GLN A 85 -12.57 5.22 -19.58
C GLN A 85 -12.42 5.73 -18.13
N GLY A 86 -13.22 5.20 -17.21
CA GLY A 86 -13.07 5.34 -15.77
C GLY A 86 -12.82 6.76 -15.27
N ILE A 87 -11.74 6.92 -14.53
CA ILE A 87 -11.31 8.20 -13.94
C ILE A 87 -9.86 8.48 -14.31
N ALA A 88 -9.43 9.72 -14.21
CA ALA A 88 -8.01 10.08 -14.26
C ALA A 88 -7.44 10.11 -12.84
N GLY A 89 -6.30 9.44 -12.63
CA GLY A 89 -5.53 9.57 -11.40
C GLY A 89 -4.96 10.98 -11.24
N ILE A 90 -4.59 11.34 -10.01
CA ILE A 90 -3.98 12.66 -9.72
C ILE A 90 -2.58 12.75 -10.33
N VAL A 91 -1.86 11.62 -10.39
CA VAL A 91 -0.51 11.55 -10.95
C VAL A 91 -0.52 10.66 -12.19
N PRO A 92 0.08 11.13 -13.31
CA PRO A 92 0.23 10.30 -14.51
C PRO A 92 0.97 8.99 -14.21
N GLU A 93 0.48 7.88 -14.78
CA GLU A 93 0.95 6.52 -14.54
C GLU A 93 2.45 6.32 -14.81
N GLU A 94 3.03 7.09 -15.74
CA GLU A 94 4.46 7.01 -16.05
C GLU A 94 5.37 7.63 -14.98
N ARG A 95 4.81 8.35 -14.00
CA ARG A 95 5.58 9.06 -12.95
C ARG A 95 5.60 8.37 -11.62
N VAL A 96 4.70 7.42 -11.39
CA VAL A 96 4.58 6.71 -10.13
C VAL A 96 4.45 5.22 -10.35
N SER A 97 4.79 4.46 -9.32
CA SER A 97 4.46 3.04 -9.22
C SER A 97 3.81 2.79 -7.87
N VAL A 98 2.67 2.11 -7.85
CA VAL A 98 1.92 1.79 -6.63
C VAL A 98 2.29 0.38 -6.17
N MET A 99 2.95 0.28 -5.03
CA MET A 99 3.30 -0.98 -4.36
C MET A 99 2.12 -1.41 -3.49
N ALA A 100 1.54 -2.57 -3.79
CA ALA A 100 0.36 -3.08 -3.10
C ALA A 100 0.74 -3.81 -1.81
N LEU A 101 0.39 -3.25 -0.64
CA LEU A 101 0.70 -3.83 0.67
C LEU A 101 -0.59 -4.01 1.47
N LYS A 102 -1.10 -5.26 1.48
CA LYS A 102 -2.35 -5.58 2.16
C LYS A 102 -2.11 -5.85 3.64
N VAL A 103 -2.71 -5.03 4.49
CA VAL A 103 -2.68 -5.17 5.96
C VAL A 103 -4.07 -5.26 6.58
N LEU A 104 -5.10 -4.96 5.81
CA LEU A 104 -6.50 -5.00 6.21
C LEU A 104 -7.24 -6.06 5.39
N GLY A 105 -8.20 -6.76 5.99
CA GLY A 105 -8.92 -7.80 5.26
C GLY A 105 -10.13 -8.35 5.99
N GLY A 106 -10.71 -9.39 5.40
CA GLY A 106 -11.90 -10.05 5.90
C GLY A 106 -13.14 -9.13 5.88
N SER A 107 -14.25 -9.63 6.39
CA SER A 107 -15.54 -8.90 6.39
C SER A 107 -15.54 -7.64 7.25
N SER A 108 -14.58 -7.49 8.17
CA SER A 108 -14.47 -6.33 9.05
C SER A 108 -13.59 -5.21 8.48
N GLY A 109 -12.79 -5.49 7.45
CA GLY A 109 -11.81 -4.53 6.90
C GLY A 109 -10.77 -4.05 7.92
N LYS A 110 -10.46 -4.88 8.94
CA LYS A 110 -9.52 -4.55 10.01
C LYS A 110 -8.24 -5.33 9.86
N GLY A 111 -7.17 -4.86 10.52
CA GLY A 111 -5.88 -5.52 10.55
C GLY A 111 -5.15 -5.25 11.85
N SER A 112 -3.91 -5.70 11.94
CA SER A 112 -3.06 -5.53 13.12
C SER A 112 -2.00 -4.46 12.89
N THR A 113 -1.64 -3.73 13.96
CA THR A 113 -0.53 -2.76 13.92
C THR A 113 0.80 -3.44 13.59
N VAL A 114 0.96 -4.69 13.96
CA VAL A 114 2.17 -5.48 13.62
C VAL A 114 2.33 -5.61 12.12
N ASP A 115 1.24 -5.89 11.40
CA ASP A 115 1.28 -6.01 9.94
C ASP A 115 1.54 -4.67 9.25
N VAL A 116 1.00 -3.57 9.80
CA VAL A 116 1.33 -2.21 9.33
C VAL A 116 2.82 -1.92 9.51
N VAL A 117 3.40 -2.25 10.65
CA VAL A 117 4.84 -2.07 10.92
C VAL A 117 5.70 -2.91 9.96
N ARG A 118 5.31 -4.18 9.71
CA ARG A 118 5.99 -5.04 8.73
C ARG A 118 5.92 -4.45 7.33
N ALA A 119 4.75 -3.97 6.92
CA ALA A 119 4.53 -3.34 5.63
C ALA A 119 5.37 -2.06 5.43
N ILE A 120 5.49 -1.21 6.46
CA ILE A 120 6.37 -0.01 6.43
C ILE A 120 7.82 -0.41 6.19
N ARG A 121 8.32 -1.42 6.91
CA ARG A 121 9.70 -1.89 6.76
C ARG A 121 9.96 -2.51 5.39
N TYR A 122 9.01 -3.29 4.90
CA TYR A 122 9.04 -3.85 3.56
C TYR A 122 9.08 -2.75 2.49
N ALA A 123 8.18 -1.77 2.59
CA ALA A 123 8.11 -0.65 1.66
C ALA A 123 9.42 0.12 1.56
N GLU A 124 10.03 0.44 2.70
CA GLU A 124 11.31 1.15 2.75
C GLU A 124 12.46 0.31 2.17
N ALA A 125 12.52 -0.99 2.49
CA ALA A 125 13.53 -1.91 1.96
C ALA A 125 13.44 -2.06 0.44
N ASN A 126 12.22 -1.97 -0.12
CA ASN A 126 11.94 -2.07 -1.56
C ASN A 126 11.86 -0.69 -2.26
N GLY A 127 12.40 0.36 -1.66
CA GLY A 127 12.64 1.65 -2.30
C GLY A 127 11.43 2.57 -2.42
N ALA A 128 10.36 2.36 -1.66
CA ALA A 128 9.26 3.31 -1.57
C ALA A 128 9.75 4.65 -1.00
N SER A 129 9.26 5.74 -1.56
CA SER A 129 9.56 7.10 -1.10
C SER A 129 8.41 7.76 -0.37
N ILE A 130 7.19 7.28 -0.62
CA ILE A 130 5.95 7.75 -0.02
C ILE A 130 5.18 6.54 0.51
N CYS A 131 4.59 6.68 1.68
CA CYS A 131 3.72 5.67 2.27
C CYS A 131 2.33 6.28 2.50
N ASN A 132 1.31 5.73 1.84
CA ASN A 132 -0.09 6.11 2.04
C ASN A 132 -0.75 5.17 3.05
N LEU A 133 -1.30 5.75 4.11
CA LEU A 133 -2.02 5.07 5.19
C LEU A 133 -3.46 5.62 5.28
N SER A 134 -4.36 5.07 4.44
CA SER A 134 -5.79 5.39 4.52
C SER A 134 -6.51 4.54 5.58
N LEU A 135 -5.90 4.48 6.75
CA LEU A 135 -6.34 3.70 7.91
C LEU A 135 -6.06 4.46 9.21
N GLY A 136 -6.68 4.03 10.28
CA GLY A 136 -6.45 4.63 11.60
C GLY A 136 -7.12 3.87 12.73
N GLY A 137 -6.75 4.24 13.95
CA GLY A 137 -7.30 3.68 15.18
C GLY A 137 -7.14 4.63 16.36
N THR A 138 -7.79 4.30 17.46
CA THR A 138 -7.80 5.16 18.67
C THR A 138 -6.69 4.81 19.68
N SER A 139 -5.92 3.75 19.39
CA SER A 139 -4.88 3.29 20.33
C SER A 139 -3.49 3.69 19.83
N TYR A 140 -2.74 4.38 20.67
CA TYR A 140 -1.33 4.65 20.42
C TYR A 140 -0.51 3.35 20.45
N ASP A 141 0.33 3.16 19.44
CA ASP A 141 1.25 2.03 19.36
C ASP A 141 2.69 2.54 19.20
N PRO A 142 3.55 2.32 20.23
CA PRO A 142 4.95 2.76 20.18
C PRO A 142 5.76 2.14 19.05
N ALA A 143 5.44 0.90 18.62
CA ALA A 143 6.17 0.25 17.55
C ALA A 143 5.83 0.87 16.18
N LEU A 144 4.57 1.24 15.96
CA LEU A 144 4.16 1.98 14.77
C LEU A 144 4.81 3.37 14.75
N TYR A 145 4.76 4.09 15.86
CA TYR A 145 5.44 5.38 15.98
C TYR A 145 6.93 5.28 15.64
N GLN A 146 7.64 4.30 16.21
CA GLN A 146 9.06 4.10 15.94
C GLN A 146 9.34 3.68 14.47
N ALA A 147 8.47 2.87 13.87
CA ALA A 147 8.62 2.49 12.47
C ALA A 147 8.51 3.71 11.55
N MET A 148 7.54 4.58 11.80
CA MET A 148 7.37 5.82 11.04
C MET A 148 8.48 6.85 11.31
N ALA A 149 8.83 7.07 12.58
CA ALA A 149 9.84 8.06 12.97
C ALA A 149 11.25 7.73 12.50
N ASN A 150 11.58 6.44 12.32
CA ASN A 150 12.89 5.99 11.85
C ASN A 150 12.95 5.79 10.32
N SER A 151 11.83 5.94 9.62
CA SER A 151 11.77 5.79 8.17
C SER A 151 12.11 7.09 7.44
N SER A 152 12.71 6.96 6.28
CA SER A 152 13.00 8.08 5.37
C SER A 152 11.83 8.43 4.45
N MET A 153 10.77 7.61 4.43
CA MET A 153 9.59 7.85 3.59
C MET A 153 8.76 9.03 4.08
N LEU A 154 8.07 9.69 3.15
CA LEU A 154 7.00 10.63 3.48
C LEU A 154 5.71 9.85 3.78
N PHE A 155 5.14 10.04 4.96
CA PHE A 155 3.85 9.44 5.33
C PHE A 155 2.69 10.39 5.03
N VAL A 156 1.69 9.87 4.32
CA VAL A 156 0.42 10.53 4.04
C VAL A 156 -0.67 9.71 4.75
N VAL A 157 -1.31 10.32 5.73
CA VAL A 157 -2.17 9.61 6.68
C VAL A 157 -3.57 10.22 6.71
N ALA A 158 -4.60 9.38 6.77
CA ALA A 158 -5.97 9.83 6.95
C ALA A 158 -6.20 10.35 8.39
N ALA A 159 -6.81 11.53 8.51
CA ALA A 159 -7.19 12.11 9.81
C ALA A 159 -8.43 11.45 10.45
N GLY A 160 -9.08 10.51 9.76
CA GLY A 160 -10.32 9.85 10.19
C GLY A 160 -11.57 10.50 9.59
N ASN A 161 -12.73 9.93 9.92
CA ASN A 161 -14.02 10.31 9.34
C ASN A 161 -15.06 10.76 10.38
N ASP A 162 -14.66 10.89 11.64
CA ASP A 162 -15.59 11.14 12.76
C ASP A 162 -15.91 12.63 12.96
N GLY A 163 -15.24 13.53 12.21
CA GLY A 163 -15.45 14.97 12.32
C GLY A 163 -15.00 15.54 13.68
N VAL A 164 -14.04 14.91 14.31
CA VAL A 164 -13.51 15.31 15.62
C VAL A 164 -12.22 16.13 15.50
N ASP A 165 -11.94 16.93 16.49
CA ASP A 165 -10.64 17.56 16.65
C ASP A 165 -9.63 16.51 17.15
N THR A 166 -8.64 16.19 16.33
CA THR A 166 -7.65 15.15 16.63
C THR A 166 -6.69 15.51 17.75
N ASP A 167 -6.56 16.80 18.08
CA ASP A 167 -5.81 17.24 19.27
C ASP A 167 -6.57 16.92 20.57
N ALA A 168 -7.91 16.88 20.52
CA ALA A 168 -8.76 16.56 21.64
C ALA A 168 -9.10 15.05 21.72
N VAL A 169 -9.28 14.41 20.56
CA VAL A 169 -9.60 12.98 20.44
C VAL A 169 -8.62 12.35 19.43
N PRO A 170 -7.45 11.90 19.91
CA PRO A 170 -6.39 11.42 19.03
C PRO A 170 -6.81 10.23 18.15
N THR A 171 -6.41 10.30 16.88
CA THR A 171 -6.55 9.20 15.90
C THR A 171 -5.17 8.86 15.37
N TYR A 172 -4.70 7.66 15.61
CA TYR A 172 -3.37 7.23 15.21
C TYR A 172 -3.39 6.47 13.87
N PRO A 173 -2.38 6.71 13.00
CA PRO A 173 -1.15 7.47 13.25
C PRO A 173 -1.21 8.97 12.88
N ALA A 174 -2.38 9.58 12.76
CA ALA A 174 -2.54 10.97 12.33
C ALA A 174 -2.24 12.02 13.44
N SER A 175 -2.20 11.58 14.72
CA SER A 175 -1.98 12.46 15.88
C SER A 175 -0.60 12.27 16.49
#